data_963e3a0726d1a7d0258d34763011cd81
#
_entry.id   963e3a0726d1a7d0258d34763011cd81
#
_cell.length_a   1.000
_cell.length_b   1.000
_cell.length_c   1.000
_cell.angle_alpha   90.00
_cell.angle_beta   90.00
_cell.angle_gamma   90.00
#
_symmetry.space_group_name_H-M   'P 1'
#
loop_
_entity.id
_entity.type
_entity.pdbx_description
1 polymer ?
#
loop_
_entity_poly.entity_id
_entity_poly.type
_entity_poly.pdbx_seq_one_letter_code
_entity_poly.pdbx_strand_id
1 'polypeptide(L)'
;MFDGMLHSAPCALTKIRVTKRSMTRFTVQSLLTLLLLSCTTDSYDKGEGKYSLMQADFCELTVDGQKQALTFTTDDGDTYQFTTPFTAKWIETADTTYRSVIYYNKVSTTQAEAVSVGTVVTVNPIEHWRFKEQPQDPIGFESAWMAKSGKYLNVGLLMKTGRISDEELPHNIGLAQDTVYTYPDGRCAASYRFLHSQNGIPQYYTNRRYVSILLPTVKPDTIHLSIQTYDGIVHKTL
;
A
#
# COMPACT_ATOMS: atom_id res chain seq x y z
N MET A 1 -99.94 -46.78 -4.73
CA MET A 1 -100.60 -46.02 -3.66
C MET A 1 -99.59 -45.05 -3.12
N PHE A 2 -99.88 -43.73 -3.29
CA PHE A 2 -99.28 -42.54 -2.76
C PHE A 2 -97.78 -42.25 -3.24
N ASP A 3 -97.53 -41.41 -4.14
CA ASP A 3 -97.73 -39.90 -4.20
C ASP A 3 -96.77 -39.22 -3.25
N GLY A 4 -96.00 -38.29 -3.79
CA GLY A 4 -95.30 -37.30 -2.98
C GLY A 4 -94.14 -36.59 -3.65
N MET A 5 -94.53 -35.74 -4.55
CA MET A 5 -94.08 -34.33 -4.76
C MET A 5 -92.57 -33.99 -4.75
N LEU A 6 -92.13 -33.53 -5.92
CA LEU A 6 -91.01 -32.65 -6.18
C LEU A 6 -91.06 -31.37 -5.36
N HIS A 7 -89.94 -30.93 -4.84
CA HIS A 7 -89.66 -29.50 -4.61
C HIS A 7 -88.29 -29.12 -5.14
N SER A 8 -88.33 -28.39 -6.21
CA SER A 8 -87.18 -27.74 -6.78
C SER A 8 -86.84 -26.49 -5.93
N ALA A 9 -85.60 -26.37 -5.52
CA ALA A 9 -85.09 -25.13 -4.98
C ALA A 9 -84.12 -24.47 -5.98
N PRO A 10 -84.19 -23.16 -6.22
CA PRO A 10 -83.43 -22.49 -7.25
C PRO A 10 -81.97 -22.21 -6.81
N CYS A 11 -81.07 -22.42 -7.75
CA CYS A 11 -79.68 -22.07 -7.66
C CYS A 11 -79.47 -20.55 -7.55
N ALA A 12 -79.06 -20.04 -6.41
CA ALA A 12 -78.73 -18.64 -6.21
C ALA A 12 -77.31 -18.39 -6.72
N LEU A 13 -77.21 -17.76 -7.87
CA LEU A 13 -75.95 -17.21 -8.40
C LEU A 13 -75.49 -16.03 -7.53
N THR A 14 -74.55 -16.28 -6.66
CA THR A 14 -73.87 -15.23 -5.89
C THR A 14 -72.91 -14.49 -6.81
N LYS A 15 -73.33 -13.27 -7.26
CA LYS A 15 -72.47 -12.34 -7.98
C LYS A 15 -71.39 -11.83 -7.02
N ILE A 16 -70.14 -12.31 -7.20
CA ILE A 16 -69.00 -11.76 -6.52
C ILE A 16 -68.73 -10.39 -7.14
N ARG A 17 -69.00 -9.33 -6.39
CA ARG A 17 -68.67 -7.97 -6.73
C ARG A 17 -67.19 -7.76 -6.39
N VAL A 18 -66.30 -8.01 -7.35
CA VAL A 18 -64.89 -7.62 -7.23
C VAL A 18 -64.83 -6.08 -7.31
N THR A 19 -64.59 -5.44 -6.17
CA THR A 19 -64.47 -3.99 -6.11
C THR A 19 -63.16 -3.57 -6.75
N LYS A 20 -63.17 -2.52 -7.60
CA LYS A 20 -62.00 -1.93 -8.28
C LYS A 20 -60.81 -1.67 -7.36
N ARG A 21 -61.01 -1.48 -6.06
CA ARG A 21 -60.01 -1.27 -5.04
C ARG A 21 -59.17 -2.55 -4.73
N SER A 22 -59.70 -3.73 -4.94
CA SER A 22 -58.97 -4.97 -4.70
C SER A 22 -57.96 -5.27 -5.83
N MET A 23 -58.35 -4.98 -7.09
CA MET A 23 -57.44 -5.18 -8.24
C MET A 23 -56.21 -4.27 -8.22
N THR A 24 -56.39 -2.98 -7.80
CA THR A 24 -55.26 -2.04 -7.73
C THR A 24 -54.24 -2.42 -6.63
N ARG A 25 -54.70 -3.02 -5.53
CA ARG A 25 -53.80 -3.48 -4.48
C ARG A 25 -53.00 -4.72 -4.91
N PHE A 26 -53.60 -5.66 -5.65
CA PHE A 26 -52.93 -6.83 -6.17
C PHE A 26 -51.90 -6.46 -7.25
N THR A 27 -52.20 -5.52 -8.14
CA THR A 27 -51.24 -5.09 -9.17
C THR A 27 -50.07 -4.29 -8.59
N VAL A 28 -50.29 -3.45 -7.58
CA VAL A 28 -49.19 -2.72 -6.89
C VAL A 28 -48.34 -3.68 -6.09
N GLN A 29 -48.92 -4.68 -5.42
CA GLN A 29 -48.16 -5.68 -4.63
C GLN A 29 -47.35 -6.59 -5.54
N SER A 30 -47.85 -6.98 -6.71
CA SER A 30 -47.16 -7.76 -7.71
C SER A 30 -46.02 -6.97 -8.37
N LEU A 31 -46.21 -5.67 -8.62
CA LEU A 31 -45.18 -4.79 -9.18
C LEU A 31 -44.05 -4.51 -8.17
N LEU A 32 -44.39 -4.40 -6.88
CA LEU A 32 -43.40 -4.20 -5.82
C LEU A 32 -42.56 -5.46 -5.59
N THR A 33 -43.13 -6.67 -5.76
CA THR A 33 -42.41 -7.93 -5.64
C THR A 33 -41.48 -8.19 -6.83
N LEU A 34 -41.82 -7.71 -8.04
CA LEU A 34 -40.92 -7.79 -9.20
C LEU A 34 -39.69 -6.86 -9.08
N LEU A 35 -39.83 -5.73 -8.38
CA LEU A 35 -38.71 -4.81 -8.15
C LEU A 35 -37.66 -5.36 -7.16
N LEU A 36 -38.01 -6.34 -6.32
CA LEU A 36 -37.11 -6.98 -5.38
C LEU A 36 -36.29 -8.12 -6.00
N LEU A 37 -36.63 -8.57 -7.20
CA LEU A 37 -35.92 -9.64 -7.92
C LEU A 37 -34.85 -9.09 -8.90
N SER A 38 -34.69 -7.75 -8.98
CA SER A 38 -33.70 -7.10 -9.85
C SER A 38 -32.36 -6.83 -9.17
N CYS A 39 -32.10 -7.40 -8.00
CA CYS A 39 -30.72 -7.56 -7.55
C CYS A 39 -30.17 -8.86 -8.13
N THR A 40 -29.86 -8.89 -9.41
CA THR A 40 -28.75 -9.68 -9.88
C THR A 40 -27.52 -9.05 -9.23
N THR A 41 -27.06 -9.58 -8.11
CA THR A 41 -25.66 -9.51 -7.78
C THR A 41 -24.96 -10.21 -8.95
N ASP A 42 -24.54 -9.41 -9.95
CA ASP A 42 -23.42 -9.84 -10.75
C ASP A 42 -22.37 -10.20 -9.71
N SER A 43 -22.11 -11.48 -9.58
CA SER A 43 -20.97 -11.92 -8.78
C SER A 43 -19.81 -11.21 -9.46
N TYR A 44 -19.27 -10.19 -8.80
CA TYR A 44 -17.97 -9.62 -9.12
C TYR A 44 -17.10 -10.83 -9.39
N ASP A 45 -16.67 -11.02 -10.64
CA ASP A 45 -15.68 -12.01 -10.96
C ASP A 45 -14.57 -11.82 -9.94
N LYS A 46 -14.39 -12.80 -9.07
CA LYS A 46 -13.38 -12.75 -8.01
C LYS A 46 -12.07 -12.69 -8.75
N GLY A 47 -11.73 -11.42 -9.09
CA GLY A 47 -10.46 -10.97 -9.56
C GLY A 47 -9.48 -12.04 -10.06
N GLU A 48 -9.73 -12.68 -11.18
CA GLU A 48 -8.71 -13.42 -11.94
C GLU A 48 -7.92 -12.47 -12.88
N GLY A 49 -8.10 -11.16 -12.68
CA GLY A 49 -7.39 -10.14 -13.42
C GLY A 49 -5.91 -10.06 -13.02
N LYS A 50 -5.07 -9.58 -13.92
CA LYS A 50 -3.62 -9.36 -13.73
C LYS A 50 -3.23 -8.69 -12.39
N TYR A 51 -4.12 -7.94 -11.78
CA TYR A 51 -3.87 -7.18 -10.55
C TYR A 51 -4.44 -7.82 -9.28
N SER A 52 -5.24 -8.87 -9.36
CA SER A 52 -5.93 -9.46 -8.22
C SER A 52 -5.04 -10.34 -7.33
N LEU A 53 -3.92 -10.82 -7.87
CA LEU A 53 -2.90 -11.61 -7.18
C LEU A 53 -1.60 -10.82 -7.00
N MET A 54 -1.61 -9.53 -7.33
CA MET A 54 -0.43 -8.67 -7.27
C MET A 54 0.03 -8.51 -5.82
N GLN A 55 1.31 -8.72 -5.60
CA GLN A 55 2.01 -8.46 -4.34
C GLN A 55 2.82 -7.18 -4.44
N ALA A 56 3.11 -6.57 -3.28
CA ALA A 56 3.93 -5.37 -3.17
C ALA A 56 4.93 -5.54 -2.04
N ASP A 57 6.22 -5.48 -2.36
CA ASP A 57 7.28 -5.66 -1.40
C ASP A 57 8.41 -4.64 -1.60
N PHE A 58 9.10 -4.35 -0.50
CA PHE A 58 10.42 -3.76 -0.57
C PHE A 58 11.43 -4.85 -0.91
N CYS A 59 12.37 -4.54 -1.80
CA CYS A 59 13.33 -5.52 -2.26
C CYS A 59 14.68 -4.91 -2.62
N GLU A 60 15.65 -5.78 -2.79
CA GLU A 60 16.92 -5.50 -3.44
C GLU A 60 16.89 -6.09 -4.85
N LEU A 61 17.00 -5.23 -5.88
CA LEU A 61 17.13 -5.63 -7.28
C LEU A 61 18.59 -5.91 -7.59
N THR A 62 18.90 -7.08 -8.12
CA THR A 62 20.24 -7.38 -8.63
C THR A 62 20.29 -7.07 -10.12
N VAL A 63 21.20 -6.19 -10.50
CA VAL A 63 21.39 -5.68 -11.86
C VAL A 63 22.70 -6.24 -12.43
N ASP A 64 22.66 -6.70 -13.66
CA ASP A 64 23.79 -7.26 -14.39
C ASP A 64 24.65 -6.19 -15.12
N GLY A 65 25.69 -6.67 -15.82
CA GLY A 65 26.58 -5.83 -16.63
C GLY A 65 25.92 -5.10 -17.81
N GLN A 66 24.71 -5.48 -18.20
CA GLN A 66 23.91 -4.83 -19.23
C GLN A 66 22.86 -3.85 -18.64
N LYS A 67 22.90 -3.58 -17.35
CA LYS A 67 21.94 -2.76 -16.61
C LYS A 67 20.52 -3.34 -16.66
N GLN A 68 20.40 -4.66 -16.63
CA GLN A 68 19.15 -5.38 -16.57
C GLN A 68 18.97 -5.99 -15.18
N ALA A 69 17.84 -5.75 -14.54
CA ALA A 69 17.51 -6.43 -13.29
C ALA A 69 17.01 -7.85 -13.62
N LEU A 70 17.75 -8.85 -13.15
CA LEU A 70 17.49 -10.27 -13.41
C LEU A 70 16.75 -10.92 -12.25
N THR A 71 17.04 -10.49 -11.01
CA THR A 71 16.47 -11.05 -9.79
C THR A 71 16.16 -9.95 -8.80
N PHE A 72 15.30 -10.26 -7.85
CA PHE A 72 15.09 -9.44 -6.67
C PHE A 72 14.93 -10.30 -5.43
N THR A 73 15.38 -9.77 -4.28
CA THR A 73 15.20 -10.38 -2.97
C THR A 73 14.36 -9.45 -2.11
N THR A 74 13.24 -9.95 -1.61
CA THR A 74 12.31 -9.19 -0.76
C THR A 74 12.88 -8.98 0.65
N ASP A 75 12.29 -8.08 1.42
CA ASP A 75 12.64 -7.88 2.83
C ASP A 75 12.34 -9.11 3.70
N ASP A 76 11.49 -10.00 3.24
CA ASP A 76 11.19 -11.29 3.87
C ASP A 76 12.26 -12.36 3.58
N GLY A 77 13.19 -12.10 2.64
CA GLY A 77 14.26 -13.00 2.24
C GLY A 77 13.93 -13.90 1.04
N ASP A 78 12.73 -13.79 0.49
CA ASP A 78 12.35 -14.53 -0.72
C ASP A 78 13.07 -13.95 -1.94
N THR A 79 13.70 -14.81 -2.75
CA THR A 79 14.39 -14.42 -3.98
C THR A 79 13.62 -14.94 -5.19
N TYR A 80 13.36 -14.05 -6.13
CA TYR A 80 12.68 -14.34 -7.39
C TYR A 80 13.51 -13.92 -8.58
N GLN A 81 13.47 -14.74 -9.63
CA GLN A 81 13.95 -14.37 -10.96
C GLN A 81 12.82 -13.73 -11.75
N PHE A 82 13.09 -12.65 -12.45
CA PHE A 82 12.13 -12.08 -13.40
C PHE A 82 11.91 -13.00 -14.59
N THR A 83 10.64 -13.20 -14.97
CA THR A 83 10.30 -13.93 -16.20
C THR A 83 10.79 -13.20 -17.45
N THR A 84 10.88 -11.88 -17.38
CA THR A 84 11.50 -11.01 -18.39
C THR A 84 12.39 -10.02 -17.65
N PRO A 85 13.68 -9.89 -17.99
CA PRO A 85 14.58 -8.92 -17.36
C PRO A 85 13.96 -7.53 -17.34
N PHE A 86 14.01 -6.86 -16.17
CA PHE A 86 13.46 -5.53 -16.00
C PHE A 86 14.51 -4.47 -16.31
N THR A 87 14.12 -3.44 -17.05
CA THR A 87 14.97 -2.29 -17.37
C THR A 87 14.23 -0.98 -17.07
N ALA A 88 14.97 0.03 -16.62
CA ALA A 88 14.40 1.36 -16.40
C ALA A 88 15.50 2.43 -16.56
N LYS A 89 15.08 3.67 -16.87
CA LYS A 89 16.01 4.79 -17.06
C LYS A 89 16.83 5.12 -15.80
N TRP A 90 16.29 4.82 -14.61
CA TRP A 90 16.96 5.07 -13.33
C TRP A 90 17.99 3.98 -12.95
N ILE A 91 18.07 2.89 -13.71
CA ILE A 91 19.15 1.90 -13.57
C ILE A 91 20.37 2.41 -14.33
N GLU A 92 21.19 3.19 -13.65
CA GLU A 92 22.34 3.87 -14.28
C GLU A 92 23.66 3.11 -14.11
N THR A 93 23.77 2.27 -13.08
CA THR A 93 24.99 1.51 -12.74
C THR A 93 24.76 0.03 -13.00
N ALA A 94 25.70 -0.58 -13.74
CA ALA A 94 25.74 -2.02 -13.95
C ALA A 94 26.35 -2.74 -12.74
N ASP A 95 26.15 -4.05 -12.65
CA ASP A 95 26.73 -4.96 -11.66
C ASP A 95 26.54 -4.47 -10.22
N THR A 96 25.32 -4.03 -9.89
CA THR A 96 24.99 -3.46 -8.60
C THR A 96 23.62 -3.89 -8.09
N THR A 97 23.30 -3.50 -6.88
CA THR A 97 22.01 -3.73 -6.24
C THR A 97 21.30 -2.41 -5.98
N TYR A 98 20.04 -2.32 -6.40
CA TYR A 98 19.18 -1.17 -6.13
C TYR A 98 18.14 -1.49 -5.08
N ARG A 99 17.96 -0.63 -4.10
CA ARG A 99 16.83 -0.67 -3.18
C ARG A 99 15.57 -0.17 -3.89
N SER A 100 14.50 -0.98 -3.84
CA SER A 100 13.29 -0.73 -4.65
C SER A 100 12.04 -1.16 -3.91
N VAL A 101 10.90 -0.63 -4.34
CA VAL A 101 9.57 -1.19 -4.11
C VAL A 101 9.09 -1.82 -5.40
N ILE A 102 8.62 -3.05 -5.31
CA ILE A 102 8.15 -3.82 -6.46
C ILE A 102 6.70 -4.24 -6.29
N TYR A 103 5.92 -4.08 -7.35
CA TYR A 103 4.62 -4.70 -7.54
C TYR A 103 4.77 -5.82 -8.56
N TYR A 104 4.38 -7.03 -8.19
CA TYR A 104 4.66 -8.22 -9.00
C TYR A 104 3.61 -9.32 -8.81
N ASN A 105 3.51 -10.21 -9.81
CA ASN A 105 2.75 -11.45 -9.72
C ASN A 105 3.72 -12.63 -9.58
N LYS A 106 3.47 -13.51 -8.62
CA LYS A 106 4.20 -14.77 -8.53
C LYS A 106 3.77 -15.69 -9.67
N VAL A 107 4.74 -16.13 -10.48
CA VAL A 107 4.51 -17.12 -11.55
C VAL A 107 4.82 -18.52 -11.05
N SER A 108 5.82 -18.65 -10.17
CA SER A 108 6.18 -19.88 -9.47
C SER A 108 6.78 -19.57 -8.11
N THR A 109 7.30 -20.57 -7.42
CA THR A 109 8.01 -20.40 -6.14
C THR A 109 9.31 -19.59 -6.28
N THR A 110 9.88 -19.50 -7.49
CA THR A 110 11.16 -18.83 -7.76
C THR A 110 11.10 -17.82 -8.89
N GLN A 111 9.95 -17.63 -9.53
CA GLN A 111 9.80 -16.72 -10.66
C GLN A 111 8.65 -15.75 -10.44
N ALA A 112 8.84 -14.52 -10.89
CA ALA A 112 7.86 -13.45 -10.80
C ALA A 112 7.83 -12.58 -12.06
N GLU A 113 6.66 -12.05 -12.38
CA GLU A 113 6.45 -11.03 -13.40
C GLU A 113 6.32 -9.66 -12.74
N ALA A 114 7.18 -8.71 -13.10
CA ALA A 114 7.08 -7.35 -12.61
C ALA A 114 5.88 -6.64 -13.22
N VAL A 115 5.09 -5.97 -12.39
CA VAL A 115 4.01 -5.07 -12.80
C VAL A 115 4.51 -3.62 -12.79
N SER A 116 5.19 -3.24 -11.71
CA SER A 116 5.80 -1.93 -11.55
C SER A 116 6.96 -2.00 -10.57
N VAL A 117 8.02 -1.24 -10.83
CA VAL A 117 9.19 -1.16 -9.94
C VAL A 117 9.58 0.30 -9.78
N GLY A 118 9.73 0.75 -8.54
CA GLY A 118 10.17 2.09 -8.20
C GLY A 118 11.42 2.07 -7.30
N THR A 119 12.27 3.08 -7.44
CA THR A 119 13.43 3.25 -6.55
C THR A 119 12.99 3.67 -5.16
N VAL A 120 13.75 3.25 -4.15
CA VAL A 120 13.63 3.72 -2.77
C VAL A 120 14.93 4.41 -2.37
N VAL A 121 14.81 5.65 -1.91
CA VAL A 121 15.97 6.39 -1.41
C VAL A 121 16.56 5.64 -0.22
N THR A 122 17.86 5.40 -0.26
CA THR A 122 18.58 4.73 0.81
C THR A 122 19.53 5.70 1.47
N VAL A 123 19.48 5.77 2.80
CA VAL A 123 20.37 6.60 3.62
C VAL A 123 21.09 5.73 4.64
N ASN A 124 22.33 6.13 4.96
CA ASN A 124 23.13 5.49 6.00
C ASN A 124 23.20 6.43 7.22
N PRO A 125 23.24 5.89 8.44
CA PRO A 125 23.58 6.69 9.61
C PRO A 125 25.00 7.25 9.47
N ILE A 126 25.16 8.54 9.65
CA ILE A 126 26.45 9.25 9.62
C ILE A 126 26.53 10.04 10.91
N GLU A 127 27.68 10.02 11.57
CA GLU A 127 27.91 10.77 12.81
C GLU A 127 27.55 12.25 12.61
N HIS A 128 26.79 12.82 13.52
CA HIS A 128 26.17 14.16 13.37
C HIS A 128 27.21 15.26 13.09
N TRP A 129 28.42 15.17 13.65
CA TRP A 129 29.50 16.17 13.45
C TRP A 129 30.10 16.17 12.02
N ARG A 130 29.83 15.16 11.20
CA ARG A 130 30.26 15.10 9.80
C ARG A 130 29.38 15.89 8.85
N PHE A 131 28.18 16.27 9.28
CA PHE A 131 27.32 17.16 8.51
C PHE A 131 27.71 18.62 8.71
N LYS A 132 27.95 19.34 7.62
CA LYS A 132 28.18 20.80 7.67
C LYS A 132 26.92 21.53 8.10
N GLU A 133 25.78 21.07 7.62
CA GLU A 133 24.45 21.61 7.92
C GLU A 133 23.55 20.45 8.32
N GLN A 134 22.67 20.70 9.27
CA GLN A 134 21.73 19.71 9.78
C GLN A 134 20.30 20.25 9.66
N PRO A 135 19.78 20.39 8.44
CA PRO A 135 18.46 20.93 8.21
C PRO A 135 17.38 20.02 8.81
N GLN A 136 16.41 20.64 9.46
CA GLN A 136 15.28 19.97 10.08
C GLN A 136 13.97 20.63 9.63
N ASP A 137 13.85 20.87 8.33
CA ASP A 137 12.56 21.31 7.78
C ASP A 137 11.50 20.23 8.07
N PRO A 138 10.28 20.63 8.46
CA PRO A 138 9.28 19.67 8.85
C PRO A 138 8.85 18.79 7.67
N ILE A 139 8.59 17.51 7.96
CA ILE A 139 8.09 16.52 7.01
C ILE A 139 6.95 15.73 7.64
N GLY A 140 5.97 15.29 6.85
CA GLY A 140 4.94 14.38 7.36
C GLY A 140 5.52 13.00 7.63
N PHE A 141 5.23 12.44 8.81
CA PHE A 141 5.59 11.09 9.18
C PHE A 141 4.36 10.18 9.15
N GLU A 142 4.47 9.03 8.48
CA GLU A 142 3.39 8.06 8.40
C GLU A 142 3.70 6.80 9.22
N SER A 143 4.88 6.20 9.03
CA SER A 143 5.23 4.92 9.65
C SER A 143 6.74 4.68 9.67
N ALA A 144 7.19 3.78 10.55
CA ALA A 144 8.53 3.23 10.52
C ALA A 144 8.48 1.75 10.96
N TRP A 145 9.22 0.87 10.26
CA TRP A 145 9.27 -0.56 10.56
C TRP A 145 10.59 -1.18 10.13
N MET A 146 11.01 -2.20 10.86
CA MET A 146 12.17 -3.01 10.52
C MET A 146 11.82 -3.99 9.40
N ALA A 147 12.67 -4.06 8.37
CA ALA A 147 12.62 -5.16 7.42
C ALA A 147 12.89 -6.49 8.16
N LYS A 148 12.22 -7.59 7.78
CA LYS A 148 12.44 -8.90 8.41
C LYS A 148 13.87 -9.39 8.26
N SER A 149 14.55 -9.03 7.16
CA SER A 149 15.98 -9.24 6.99
C SER A 149 16.82 -8.55 8.06
N GLY A 150 16.25 -7.56 8.74
CA GLY A 150 16.93 -6.67 9.68
C GLY A 150 18.01 -5.80 9.03
N LYS A 151 18.15 -5.79 7.72
CA LYS A 151 19.13 -4.97 6.99
C LYS A 151 18.70 -3.52 6.88
N TYR A 152 17.37 -3.28 6.82
CA TYR A 152 16.81 -1.96 6.62
C TYR A 152 15.80 -1.59 7.72
N LEU A 153 15.81 -0.33 8.09
CA LEU A 153 14.69 0.33 8.74
C LEU A 153 13.97 1.18 7.69
N ASN A 154 12.73 0.85 7.39
CA ASN A 154 11.92 1.55 6.41
C ASN A 154 11.11 2.67 7.07
N VAL A 155 11.01 3.81 6.42
CA VAL A 155 10.27 4.99 6.89
C VAL A 155 9.32 5.46 5.79
N GLY A 156 8.04 5.54 6.11
CA GLY A 156 7.01 6.14 5.28
C GLY A 156 6.84 7.62 5.62
N LEU A 157 6.95 8.47 4.61
CA LEU A 157 6.93 9.91 4.71
C LEU A 157 5.84 10.52 3.82
N LEU A 158 5.28 11.64 4.26
CA LEU A 158 4.36 12.48 3.52
C LEU A 158 5.08 13.79 3.19
N MET A 159 5.63 13.85 1.98
CA MET A 159 6.44 14.97 1.52
C MET A 159 5.58 15.99 0.80
N LYS A 160 5.63 17.24 1.26
CA LYS A 160 4.99 18.34 0.54
C LYS A 160 5.89 18.78 -0.62
N THR A 161 5.33 18.84 -1.80
CA THR A 161 6.07 19.13 -3.04
C THR A 161 5.26 20.02 -3.98
N GLY A 162 5.90 20.56 -4.99
CA GLY A 162 5.31 21.37 -6.03
C GLY A 162 6.33 21.68 -7.12
N ARG A 163 5.86 22.23 -8.23
CA ARG A 163 6.72 22.62 -9.35
C ARG A 163 6.55 24.12 -9.62
N ILE A 164 7.64 24.86 -9.73
CA ILE A 164 7.65 26.26 -10.14
C ILE A 164 8.12 26.39 -11.60
N SER A 165 9.05 25.53 -12.01
CA SER A 165 9.67 25.51 -13.33
C SER A 165 9.90 24.10 -13.82
N ASP A 166 10.46 23.93 -15.00
CA ASP A 166 10.82 22.61 -15.54
C ASP A 166 12.04 21.99 -14.83
N GLU A 167 12.74 22.76 -14.01
CA GLU A 167 13.80 22.25 -13.14
C GLU A 167 13.18 21.66 -11.87
N GLU A 168 13.40 20.37 -11.68
CA GLU A 168 12.97 19.64 -10.50
C GLU A 168 14.06 19.73 -9.42
N LEU A 169 13.83 20.52 -8.38
CA LEU A 169 14.72 20.57 -7.22
C LEU A 169 14.44 19.35 -6.34
N PRO A 170 15.45 18.57 -5.96
CA PRO A 170 15.24 17.44 -5.06
C PRO A 170 15.15 17.89 -3.60
N HIS A 171 14.35 17.18 -2.80
CA HIS A 171 14.49 17.22 -1.35
C HIS A 171 15.84 16.65 -0.94
N ASN A 172 16.50 17.28 0.03
CA ASN A 172 17.70 16.72 0.62
C ASN A 172 17.32 15.94 1.88
N ILE A 173 17.74 14.68 1.94
CA ILE A 173 17.46 13.76 3.04
C ILE A 173 18.78 13.20 3.57
N GLY A 174 18.89 13.14 4.88
CA GLY A 174 20.04 12.54 5.56
C GLY A 174 19.64 11.90 6.89
N LEU A 175 20.55 11.17 7.49
CA LEU A 175 20.37 10.57 8.79
C LEU A 175 21.59 10.81 9.68
N ALA A 176 21.43 11.66 10.68
CA ALA A 176 22.48 11.91 11.67
C ALA A 176 22.43 10.84 12.76
N GLN A 177 23.58 10.23 13.06
CA GLN A 177 23.79 9.42 14.23
C GLN A 177 24.24 10.33 15.38
N ASP A 178 23.35 10.56 16.34
CA ASP A 178 23.65 11.44 17.47
C ASP A 178 24.42 10.71 18.55
N THR A 179 24.05 9.45 18.87
CA THR A 179 24.69 8.67 19.94
C THR A 179 24.59 7.18 19.64
N VAL A 180 25.62 6.44 20.00
CA VAL A 180 25.58 4.98 20.17
C VAL A 180 25.99 4.67 21.59
N TYR A 181 25.19 3.93 22.30
CA TYR A 181 25.42 3.57 23.70
C TYR A 181 25.39 2.06 23.87
N THR A 182 26.41 1.52 24.51
CA THR A 182 26.46 0.10 24.89
C THR A 182 26.18 -0.04 26.37
N TYR A 183 25.17 -0.80 26.71
CA TYR A 183 24.79 -1.09 28.09
C TYR A 183 25.77 -2.09 28.73
N PRO A 184 25.83 -2.15 30.09
CA PRO A 184 26.71 -3.09 30.80
C PRO A 184 26.43 -4.58 30.48
N ASP A 185 25.21 -4.90 30.02
CA ASP A 185 24.82 -6.24 29.61
C ASP A 185 25.19 -6.59 28.16
N GLY A 186 25.89 -5.66 27.48
CA GLY A 186 26.35 -5.83 26.11
C GLY A 186 25.34 -5.42 25.03
N ARG A 187 24.09 -5.08 25.39
CA ARG A 187 23.13 -4.53 24.44
C ARG A 187 23.57 -3.14 23.96
N CYS A 188 23.15 -2.80 22.74
CA CYS A 188 23.50 -1.54 22.11
C CYS A 188 22.23 -0.76 21.70
N ALA A 189 22.22 0.53 21.99
CA ALA A 189 21.19 1.45 21.50
C ALA A 189 21.81 2.54 20.64
N ALA A 190 21.14 2.91 19.55
CA ALA A 190 21.55 4.02 18.68
C ALA A 190 20.43 5.06 18.60
N SER A 191 20.83 6.33 18.65
CA SER A 191 19.93 7.46 18.44
C SER A 191 20.21 8.10 17.10
N TYR A 192 19.18 8.12 16.25
CA TYR A 192 19.24 8.70 14.91
C TYR A 192 18.27 9.86 14.79
N ARG A 193 18.70 10.89 14.10
CA ARG A 193 17.88 12.06 13.76
C ARG A 193 17.75 12.16 12.25
N PHE A 194 16.51 12.17 11.78
CA PHE A 194 16.21 12.35 10.37
C PHE A 194 16.44 13.83 9.98
N LEU A 195 17.26 14.05 8.98
CA LEU A 195 17.56 15.36 8.43
C LEU A 195 16.78 15.54 7.13
N HIS A 196 16.11 16.67 7.01
CA HIS A 196 15.34 17.03 5.83
C HIS A 196 15.50 18.49 5.50
N SER A 197 15.79 18.78 4.23
CA SER A 197 15.68 20.13 3.68
C SER A 197 14.62 20.14 2.58
N GLN A 198 13.65 21.03 2.71
CA GLN A 198 12.64 21.33 1.70
C GLN A 198 13.26 21.91 0.42
N ASN A 199 14.50 22.46 0.51
CA ASN A 199 15.30 22.99 -0.60
C ASN A 199 14.52 24.00 -1.48
N GLY A 200 13.67 24.82 -0.85
CA GLY A 200 12.85 25.83 -1.56
C GLY A 200 11.72 25.28 -2.42
N ILE A 201 11.46 23.97 -2.39
CA ILE A 201 10.38 23.34 -3.15
C ILE A 201 9.03 23.82 -2.63
N PRO A 202 8.10 24.27 -3.50
CA PRO A 202 6.74 24.64 -3.09
C PRO A 202 5.98 23.48 -2.45
N GLN A 203 5.05 23.82 -1.56
CA GLN A 203 4.28 22.82 -0.80
C GLN A 203 2.82 22.75 -1.29
N TYR A 204 2.59 22.57 -2.59
CA TYR A 204 1.27 22.63 -3.19
C TYR A 204 0.46 21.34 -2.99
N TYR A 205 1.12 20.18 -2.94
CA TYR A 205 0.49 18.87 -2.74
C TYR A 205 1.40 17.94 -1.95
N THR A 206 0.84 16.86 -1.45
CA THR A 206 1.56 15.88 -0.62
C THR A 206 1.71 14.57 -1.38
N ASN A 207 2.94 14.06 -1.44
CA ASN A 207 3.26 12.75 -1.99
C ASN A 207 3.75 11.82 -0.90
N ARG A 208 3.25 10.58 -0.90
CA ARG A 208 3.84 9.51 -0.09
C ARG A 208 5.17 9.10 -0.70
N ARG A 209 6.20 9.02 0.13
CA ARG A 209 7.53 8.54 -0.23
C ARG A 209 8.05 7.60 0.84
N TYR A 210 8.90 6.68 0.41
CA TYR A 210 9.58 5.77 1.31
C TYR A 210 11.08 6.02 1.28
N VAL A 211 11.70 5.89 2.46
CA VAL A 211 13.15 5.92 2.66
C VAL A 211 13.55 4.66 3.40
N SER A 212 14.58 3.98 2.93
CA SER A 212 15.18 2.86 3.64
C SER A 212 16.49 3.29 4.29
N ILE A 213 16.58 3.12 5.59
CA ILE A 213 17.81 3.34 6.35
C ILE A 213 18.59 2.02 6.33
N LEU A 214 19.74 2.01 5.69
CA LEU A 214 20.64 0.85 5.71
C LEU A 214 21.34 0.81 7.07
N LEU A 215 21.08 -0.23 7.83
CA LEU A 215 21.65 -0.41 9.15
C LEU A 215 23.09 -0.95 9.08
N PRO A 216 23.93 -0.63 10.07
CA PRO A 216 25.29 -1.18 10.12
C PRO A 216 25.25 -2.69 10.31
N THR A 217 26.36 -3.37 9.92
CA THR A 217 26.50 -4.84 10.07
C THR A 217 26.30 -5.29 11.51
N VAL A 218 26.88 -4.54 12.47
CA VAL A 218 26.60 -4.72 13.91
C VAL A 218 25.40 -3.82 14.23
N LYS A 219 24.24 -4.45 14.33
CA LYS A 219 22.97 -3.73 14.53
C LYS A 219 22.81 -3.33 15.98
N PRO A 220 22.28 -2.12 16.26
CA PRO A 220 21.81 -1.81 17.59
C PRO A 220 20.58 -2.66 17.93
N ASP A 221 20.48 -3.08 19.20
CA ASP A 221 19.31 -3.80 19.73
C ASP A 221 18.10 -2.89 19.85
N THR A 222 18.34 -1.59 19.97
CA THR A 222 17.30 -0.57 20.05
C THR A 222 17.69 0.63 19.19
N ILE A 223 16.75 1.11 18.40
CA ILE A 223 16.90 2.33 17.59
C ILE A 223 15.93 3.37 18.09
N HIS A 224 16.43 4.54 18.45
CA HIS A 224 15.65 5.73 18.72
C HIS A 224 15.74 6.66 17.52
N LEU A 225 14.65 6.76 16.75
CA LEU A 225 14.55 7.64 15.58
C LEU A 225 13.74 8.88 15.94
N SER A 226 14.30 10.07 15.72
CA SER A 226 13.60 11.34 15.84
C SER A 226 13.42 12.01 14.47
N ILE A 227 12.22 12.54 14.23
CA ILE A 227 11.84 13.18 12.95
C ILE A 227 11.12 14.48 13.28
N GLN A 228 11.58 15.62 12.72
CA GLN A 228 10.87 16.88 12.80
C GLN A 228 9.66 16.84 11.87
N THR A 229 8.46 16.96 12.44
CA THR A 229 7.21 17.01 11.69
C THR A 229 6.54 18.37 11.78
N TYR A 230 5.45 18.57 11.03
CA TYR A 230 4.65 19.79 11.10
C TYR A 230 3.97 19.99 12.46
N ASP A 231 3.77 18.92 13.21
CA ASP A 231 3.11 18.91 14.52
C ASP A 231 4.12 18.80 15.69
N GLY A 232 5.43 18.90 15.42
CA GLY A 232 6.50 18.75 16.40
C GLY A 232 7.40 17.55 16.13
N ILE A 233 8.27 17.20 17.08
CA ILE A 233 9.19 16.07 16.92
C ILE A 233 8.49 14.76 17.26
N VAL A 234 8.51 13.82 16.31
CA VAL A 234 8.08 12.44 16.54
C VAL A 234 9.30 11.61 16.97
N HIS A 235 9.15 10.87 18.06
CA HIS A 235 10.13 9.91 18.54
C HIS A 235 9.59 8.49 18.33
N LYS A 236 10.37 7.62 17.65
CA LYS A 236 10.08 6.20 17.46
C LYS A 236 11.18 5.36 18.09
N THR A 237 10.77 4.36 18.84
CA THR A 237 11.67 3.31 19.35
C THR A 237 11.33 2.00 18.63
N LEU A 238 12.35 1.37 18.10
CA LEU A 238 12.27 0.18 17.24
C LEU A 238 13.26 -0.88 17.74
#